data_e106580fee5cdb7eb0b10f45d95cc7e1
#
_entry.id   e106580fee5cdb7eb0b10f45d95cc7e1
#
_cell.length_a   1.000
_cell.length_b   1.000
_cell.length_c   1.000
_cell.angle_alpha   90.00
_cell.angle_beta   90.00
_cell.angle_gamma   90.00
#
_symmetry.space_group_name_H-M   'P 1'
#
loop_
_entity.id
_entity.type
_entity.pdbx_description
1 polymer ?
#
loop_
_entity_poly.entity_id
_entity_poly.type
_entity_poly.pdbx_seq_one_letter_code
_entity_poly.pdbx_strand_id
1 'polypeptide(L)'
;MKYRRLKGTNDGGPICANAPDAFALKSASKITLQPGEEKRFIFMLGEGNREAGKVMREKYSNFENVDRAFAELHNYWERKCSKLQIETPNEGMNTLINTWTLYQSEINVMFSRFASFIEVGGRTGLGYRDTAQDAMTIPHSNPEKCRQRIEELLNGLVSKGYGLHLFDPAWFEKKEETSEDEFKSPTVIPTSEKDRIHGPEDACSDDALWLIASIVEYIKETGDVSFADKIVPYADGGEDRVYDHMKAILNFSEEQVGADGICKGLRADWNDCLNLGGGESAMVSFLHYWALQNFIELAEYLNRTEDAEHYKKVAEKVKAACDRELWDKEWYIRGITKKGKKIGTMEDEEGKVHLESNAWAVLSGAADHDKAVKAMDAVDKYLYTPYGILLNTPAYTKPDTSIGFITKVYPGLKENSAIFSHPNPWAWAAECKLGRGDMAMKYYDALCPYWQNDMIEIRESEPYSYCQFVVGKDHTAFGRARHPFMTGSGG
;
A
#
# COMPACT_ATOMS: atom_id res chain seq x y z
N MET A 1 -37.89 -5.90 9.56
CA MET A 1 -37.33 -4.56 9.73
C MET A 1 -38.45 -3.57 9.97
N LYS A 2 -38.51 -2.91 11.14
CA LYS A 2 -39.48 -1.87 11.43
C LYS A 2 -38.87 -0.53 11.04
N TYR A 3 -39.34 0.07 9.97
CA TYR A 3 -38.98 1.45 9.63
C TYR A 3 -39.64 2.41 10.62
N ARG A 4 -38.84 3.16 11.37
CA ARG A 4 -39.35 4.29 12.17
C ARG A 4 -39.43 5.51 11.25
N ARG A 5 -40.63 6.01 11.03
CA ARG A 5 -40.89 7.27 10.32
C ARG A 5 -40.43 8.42 11.21
N LEU A 6 -39.29 9.02 10.90
CA LEU A 6 -38.92 10.29 11.53
C LEU A 6 -39.73 11.39 10.85
N LYS A 7 -40.50 12.14 11.62
CA LYS A 7 -41.11 13.40 11.14
C LYS A 7 -39.98 14.40 11.03
N GLY A 8 -39.51 14.69 9.82
CA GLY A 8 -38.65 15.85 9.59
C GLY A 8 -39.41 17.12 9.91
N THR A 9 -38.82 17.98 10.70
CA THR A 9 -39.27 19.34 10.82
C THR A 9 -38.82 20.10 9.57
N ASN A 10 -39.70 20.93 9.01
CA ASN A 10 -39.44 21.74 7.81
C ASN A 10 -38.30 22.80 8.00
N ASP A 11 -37.69 22.83 9.16
CA ASP A 11 -36.67 23.80 9.58
C ASP A 11 -35.24 23.30 9.41
N GLY A 12 -35.02 22.11 8.79
CA GLY A 12 -33.67 21.60 8.46
C GLY A 12 -32.76 21.39 9.66
N GLY A 13 -33.31 21.12 10.84
CA GLY A 13 -32.52 20.85 12.04
C GLY A 13 -31.70 19.57 11.93
N PRO A 14 -30.50 19.51 12.52
CA PRO A 14 -29.65 18.31 12.45
C PRO A 14 -30.32 17.16 13.20
N ILE A 15 -30.38 16.00 12.53
CA ILE A 15 -30.77 14.74 13.17
C ILE A 15 -29.49 14.13 13.74
N CYS A 16 -29.30 14.28 15.06
CA CYS A 16 -28.28 13.52 15.78
C CYS A 16 -28.86 12.18 16.20
N ALA A 17 -28.31 11.09 15.70
CA ALA A 17 -28.61 9.75 16.14
C ALA A 17 -27.38 9.11 16.76
N ASN A 18 -27.36 9.00 18.08
CA ASN A 18 -26.40 8.15 18.80
C ASN A 18 -26.93 6.71 18.81
N ALA A 19 -26.83 5.99 17.70
CA ALA A 19 -27.16 4.58 17.68
C ALA A 19 -26.39 3.86 16.57
N PRO A 20 -25.94 2.62 16.81
CA PRO A 20 -25.15 1.83 15.84
C PRO A 20 -25.97 1.27 14.67
N ASP A 21 -27.21 1.65 14.52
CA ASP A 21 -28.09 1.14 13.46
C ASP A 21 -28.03 2.05 12.23
N ALA A 22 -27.92 1.44 11.06
CA ALA A 22 -28.00 2.13 9.79
C ALA A 22 -29.37 2.83 9.62
N PHE A 23 -29.37 4.13 9.47
CA PHE A 23 -30.56 4.92 9.21
C PHE A 23 -30.70 5.18 7.71
N ALA A 24 -31.85 4.82 7.14
CA ALA A 24 -32.24 5.32 5.84
C ALA A 24 -32.99 6.64 6.01
N LEU A 25 -32.41 7.74 5.57
CA LEU A 25 -33.06 9.04 5.52
C LEU A 25 -33.92 9.10 4.24
N LYS A 26 -35.23 9.06 4.40
CA LYS A 26 -36.16 9.24 3.28
C LYS A 26 -36.77 10.63 3.37
N SER A 27 -36.39 11.53 2.47
CA SER A 27 -37.08 12.79 2.22
C SER A 27 -37.93 12.64 0.95
N ALA A 28 -39.21 12.98 1.02
CA ALA A 28 -40.10 12.97 -0.12
C ALA A 28 -40.78 14.35 -0.25
N SER A 29 -40.56 14.99 -1.37
CA SER A 29 -41.24 16.23 -1.75
C SER A 29 -42.01 16.01 -3.04
N LYS A 30 -43.25 16.47 -3.09
CA LYS A 30 -44.03 16.48 -4.33
C LYS A 30 -43.66 17.71 -5.13
N ILE A 31 -43.18 17.50 -6.33
CA ILE A 31 -42.77 18.55 -7.24
C ILE A 31 -43.62 18.48 -8.48
N THR A 32 -44.13 19.63 -8.93
CA THR A 32 -44.80 19.76 -10.20
C THR A 32 -43.97 20.65 -11.09
N LEU A 33 -43.57 20.17 -12.27
CA LEU A 33 -42.82 20.91 -13.27
C LEU A 33 -43.66 21.10 -14.50
N GLN A 34 -43.61 22.28 -15.11
CA GLN A 34 -44.16 22.52 -16.43
C GLN A 34 -43.19 22.06 -17.53
N PRO A 35 -43.62 21.84 -18.75
CA PRO A 35 -42.71 21.50 -19.83
C PRO A 35 -41.60 22.53 -19.99
N GLY A 36 -40.30 22.07 -19.90
CA GLY A 36 -39.13 22.92 -19.96
C GLY A 36 -38.74 23.59 -18.65
N GLU A 37 -39.50 23.39 -17.56
CA GLU A 37 -39.14 23.90 -16.22
C GLU A 37 -38.09 23.01 -15.54
N GLU A 38 -37.04 23.61 -15.00
CA GLU A 38 -35.99 22.96 -14.19
C GLU A 38 -36.08 23.39 -12.73
N LYS A 39 -35.79 22.47 -11.80
CA LYS A 39 -35.71 22.77 -10.39
C LYS A 39 -34.48 22.10 -9.77
N ARG A 40 -33.64 22.92 -9.12
CA ARG A 40 -32.44 22.46 -8.42
C ARG A 40 -32.71 22.25 -6.93
N PHE A 41 -32.01 21.26 -6.37
CA PHE A 41 -32.06 20.95 -4.93
C PHE A 41 -30.65 20.73 -4.42
N ILE A 42 -30.42 21.13 -3.15
CA ILE A 42 -29.17 20.87 -2.45
C ILE A 42 -29.43 19.80 -1.39
N PHE A 43 -28.69 18.70 -1.47
CA PHE A 43 -28.61 17.68 -0.41
C PHE A 43 -27.22 17.71 0.16
N MET A 44 -27.13 17.71 1.50
CA MET A 44 -25.86 17.73 2.21
C MET A 44 -25.76 16.49 3.09
N LEU A 45 -24.66 15.78 2.96
CA LEU A 45 -24.23 14.68 3.84
C LEU A 45 -22.81 15.00 4.31
N GLY A 46 -22.57 14.93 5.61
CA GLY A 46 -21.26 15.24 6.18
C GLY A 46 -21.10 14.62 7.56
N GLU A 47 -19.86 14.57 8.01
CA GLU A 47 -19.44 14.13 9.33
C GLU A 47 -18.80 15.30 10.08
N GLY A 48 -18.98 15.37 11.40
CA GLY A 48 -18.39 16.41 12.22
C GLY A 48 -19.23 16.72 13.47
N ASN A 49 -18.73 17.64 14.29
CA ASN A 49 -19.49 18.12 15.43
C ASN A 49 -20.61 19.08 14.99
N ARG A 50 -21.48 19.44 15.97
CA ARG A 50 -22.66 20.25 15.68
C ARG A 50 -22.33 21.65 15.13
N GLU A 51 -21.23 22.25 15.57
CA GLU A 51 -20.83 23.59 15.12
C GLU A 51 -20.30 23.54 13.69
N ALA A 52 -19.45 22.56 13.38
CA ALA A 52 -18.99 22.30 11.99
C ALA A 52 -20.18 22.06 11.05
N GLY A 53 -21.18 21.26 11.48
CA GLY A 53 -22.40 21.03 10.71
C GLY A 53 -23.20 22.31 10.46
N LYS A 54 -23.29 23.24 11.41
CA LYS A 54 -23.94 24.55 11.22
C LYS A 54 -23.19 25.39 10.18
N VAL A 55 -21.87 25.51 10.32
CA VAL A 55 -21.01 26.27 9.39
C VAL A 55 -21.16 25.75 7.96
N MET A 56 -21.10 24.43 7.78
CA MET A 56 -21.25 23.81 6.45
C MET A 56 -22.65 24.03 5.87
N ARG A 57 -23.70 23.92 6.69
CA ARG A 57 -25.07 24.22 6.25
C ARG A 57 -25.23 25.66 5.80
N GLU A 58 -24.71 26.62 6.56
CA GLU A 58 -24.77 28.03 6.20
C GLU A 58 -24.00 28.31 4.91
N LYS A 59 -22.78 27.75 4.79
CA LYS A 59 -21.92 27.88 3.61
C LYS A 59 -22.59 27.37 2.34
N TYR A 60 -23.24 26.21 2.39
CA TYR A 60 -23.80 25.54 1.21
C TYR A 60 -25.34 25.63 1.10
N SER A 61 -25.98 26.57 1.80
CA SER A 61 -27.42 26.77 1.74
C SER A 61 -27.93 27.46 0.45
N ASN A 62 -27.03 27.98 -0.37
CA ASN A 62 -27.36 28.63 -1.64
C ASN A 62 -26.56 28.03 -2.82
N PHE A 63 -27.13 28.10 -4.02
CA PHE A 63 -26.55 27.51 -5.22
C PHE A 63 -25.24 28.17 -5.66
N GLU A 64 -25.07 29.47 -5.45
CA GLU A 64 -23.84 30.17 -5.82
C GLU A 64 -22.63 29.59 -5.08
N ASN A 65 -22.74 29.36 -3.78
CA ASN A 65 -21.69 28.77 -2.99
C ASN A 65 -21.42 27.29 -3.38
N VAL A 66 -22.47 26.54 -3.71
CA VAL A 66 -22.35 25.16 -4.20
C VAL A 66 -21.65 25.12 -5.55
N ASP A 67 -22.08 25.96 -6.52
CA ASP A 67 -21.49 26.02 -7.86
C ASP A 67 -20.02 26.46 -7.79
N ARG A 68 -19.68 27.42 -6.90
CA ARG A 68 -18.29 27.81 -6.66
C ARG A 68 -17.47 26.66 -6.07
N ALA A 69 -17.99 25.92 -5.11
CA ALA A 69 -17.30 24.78 -4.52
C ALA A 69 -17.04 23.68 -5.56
N PHE A 70 -17.97 23.40 -6.46
CA PHE A 70 -17.73 22.46 -7.58
C PHE A 70 -16.65 22.97 -8.52
N ALA A 71 -16.64 24.27 -8.86
CA ALA A 71 -15.60 24.86 -9.69
C ALA A 71 -14.22 24.80 -9.01
N GLU A 72 -14.13 25.10 -7.72
CA GLU A 72 -12.91 24.99 -6.92
C GLU A 72 -12.39 23.55 -6.89
N LEU A 73 -13.27 22.55 -6.68
CA LEU A 73 -12.92 21.14 -6.69
C LEU A 73 -12.43 20.67 -8.07
N HIS A 74 -13.13 21.06 -9.14
CA HIS A 74 -12.71 20.77 -10.51
C HIS A 74 -11.30 21.33 -10.77
N ASN A 75 -11.08 22.62 -10.49
CA ASN A 75 -9.79 23.26 -10.65
C ASN A 75 -8.68 22.63 -9.80
N TYR A 76 -9.02 22.13 -8.62
CA TYR A 76 -8.07 21.41 -7.77
C TYR A 76 -7.56 20.13 -8.47
N TRP A 77 -8.48 19.29 -8.96
CA TRP A 77 -8.11 18.05 -9.62
C TRP A 77 -7.46 18.27 -10.98
N GLU A 78 -7.90 19.26 -11.76
CA GLU A 78 -7.24 19.64 -13.01
C GLU A 78 -5.76 20.00 -12.78
N ARG A 79 -5.46 20.81 -11.77
CA ARG A 79 -4.07 21.14 -11.43
C ARG A 79 -3.25 19.94 -10.98
N LYS A 80 -3.88 18.97 -10.29
CA LYS A 80 -3.22 17.75 -9.84
C LYS A 80 -2.94 16.83 -11.03
N CYS A 81 -3.97 16.50 -11.79
CA CYS A 81 -3.87 15.57 -12.90
C CYS A 81 -2.98 16.10 -14.03
N SER A 82 -2.90 17.43 -14.23
CA SER A 82 -2.03 18.02 -15.26
C SER A 82 -0.52 17.92 -14.97
N LYS A 83 -0.12 17.46 -13.78
CA LYS A 83 1.31 17.29 -13.42
C LYS A 83 1.97 16.14 -14.18
N LEU A 84 1.24 15.08 -14.45
CA LEU A 84 1.68 13.95 -15.25
C LEU A 84 0.60 13.65 -16.29
N GLN A 85 0.96 13.72 -17.56
CA GLN A 85 0.09 13.37 -18.66
C GLN A 85 0.87 12.53 -19.68
N ILE A 86 0.27 11.48 -20.16
CA ILE A 86 0.82 10.62 -21.18
C ILE A 86 -0.11 10.55 -22.38
N GLU A 87 0.46 10.33 -23.55
CA GLU A 87 -0.25 10.02 -24.79
C GLU A 87 0.41 8.81 -25.44
N THR A 88 -0.27 7.68 -25.41
CA THR A 88 0.22 6.40 -25.93
C THR A 88 -0.82 5.79 -26.87
N PRO A 89 -0.48 4.76 -27.67
CA PRO A 89 -1.48 4.01 -28.43
C PRO A 89 -2.48 3.23 -27.57
N ASN A 90 -2.24 3.06 -26.25
CA ASN A 90 -3.12 2.35 -25.33
C ASN A 90 -4.07 3.32 -24.62
N GLU A 91 -5.32 3.38 -25.07
CA GLU A 91 -6.36 4.27 -24.53
C GLU A 91 -6.66 3.99 -23.04
N GLY A 92 -6.64 2.71 -22.63
CA GLY A 92 -6.84 2.32 -21.24
C GLY A 92 -5.75 2.88 -20.34
N MET A 93 -4.48 2.80 -20.75
CA MET A 93 -3.36 3.37 -20.03
C MET A 93 -3.48 4.90 -19.94
N ASN A 94 -3.78 5.58 -21.07
CA ASN A 94 -3.96 7.04 -21.06
C ASN A 94 -5.06 7.47 -20.09
N THR A 95 -6.21 6.77 -20.10
CA THR A 95 -7.35 7.06 -19.22
C THR A 95 -7.01 6.85 -17.75
N LEU A 96 -6.32 5.77 -17.42
CA LEU A 96 -5.96 5.46 -16.02
C LEU A 96 -4.89 6.43 -15.52
N ILE A 97 -3.76 6.54 -16.19
CA ILE A 97 -2.61 7.31 -15.71
C ILE A 97 -2.92 8.82 -15.66
N ASN A 98 -3.59 9.35 -16.68
CA ASN A 98 -3.87 10.79 -16.73
C ASN A 98 -4.87 11.29 -15.68
N THR A 99 -5.60 10.37 -15.01
CA THR A 99 -6.63 10.77 -14.04
C THR A 99 -6.72 9.82 -12.85
N TRP A 100 -7.06 8.56 -13.10
CA TRP A 100 -7.59 7.69 -12.05
C TRP A 100 -6.54 7.08 -11.14
N THR A 101 -5.35 6.75 -11.64
CA THR A 101 -4.28 6.24 -10.80
C THR A 101 -3.77 7.31 -9.85
N LEU A 102 -3.61 8.55 -10.33
CA LEU A 102 -3.24 9.67 -9.46
C LEU A 102 -4.32 9.94 -8.41
N TYR A 103 -5.61 9.95 -8.82
CA TYR A 103 -6.71 10.09 -7.90
C TYR A 103 -6.69 9.01 -6.82
N GLN A 104 -6.53 7.74 -7.20
CA GLN A 104 -6.46 6.62 -6.25
C GLN A 104 -5.26 6.76 -5.30
N SER A 105 -4.09 7.14 -5.79
CA SER A 105 -2.88 7.36 -5.00
C SER A 105 -3.06 8.49 -3.98
N GLU A 106 -3.60 9.64 -4.39
CA GLU A 106 -3.90 10.77 -3.49
C GLU A 106 -4.89 10.37 -2.38
N ILE A 107 -5.94 9.62 -2.73
CA ILE A 107 -6.93 9.12 -1.76
C ILE A 107 -6.30 8.13 -0.79
N ASN A 108 -5.48 7.20 -1.27
CA ASN A 108 -4.77 6.24 -0.42
C ASN A 108 -3.84 6.93 0.58
N VAL A 109 -3.08 7.92 0.15
CA VAL A 109 -2.22 8.72 1.03
C VAL A 109 -3.05 9.51 2.04
N MET A 110 -4.20 10.05 1.64
CA MET A 110 -5.08 10.84 2.52
C MET A 110 -5.69 9.97 3.63
N PHE A 111 -6.25 8.81 3.29
CA PHE A 111 -7.01 7.96 4.20
C PHE A 111 -6.20 6.82 4.80
N SER A 112 -4.95 6.64 4.40
CA SER A 112 -4.15 5.45 4.68
C SER A 112 -4.91 4.17 4.28
N ARG A 113 -4.52 3.51 3.19
CA ARG A 113 -5.19 2.29 2.71
C ARG A 113 -4.95 1.11 3.65
N PHE A 114 -5.31 1.32 4.87
CA PHE A 114 -5.24 0.30 5.87
C PHE A 114 -6.39 -0.68 5.60
N ALA A 115 -6.08 -1.90 5.24
CA ALA A 115 -7.04 -2.92 4.82
C ALA A 115 -8.26 -3.04 5.74
N SER A 116 -8.05 -2.82 7.03
CA SER A 116 -9.11 -2.92 8.02
C SER A 116 -10.14 -1.78 8.00
N PHE A 117 -9.82 -0.63 7.44
CA PHE A 117 -10.79 0.46 7.39
C PHE A 117 -12.02 0.09 6.54
N ILE A 118 -11.79 -0.45 5.35
CA ILE A 118 -12.89 -0.90 4.47
C ILE A 118 -13.35 -2.31 4.82
N GLU A 119 -12.44 -3.23 5.16
CA GLU A 119 -12.79 -4.62 5.45
C GLU A 119 -13.50 -4.80 6.78
N VAL A 120 -13.08 -4.09 7.83
CA VAL A 120 -13.53 -4.28 9.20
C VAL A 120 -14.18 -3.04 9.80
N GLY A 121 -13.95 -1.86 9.21
CA GLY A 121 -14.63 -0.61 9.57
C GLY A 121 -14.28 -0.04 10.95
N GLY A 122 -13.26 -0.52 11.63
CA GLY A 122 -13.03 -0.17 13.02
C GLY A 122 -11.60 0.17 13.41
N ARG A 123 -10.68 0.25 12.45
CA ARG A 123 -9.30 0.61 12.75
C ARG A 123 -8.99 2.00 12.19
N THR A 124 -8.21 2.76 12.96
CA THR A 124 -7.66 4.06 12.57
C THR A 124 -6.15 4.00 12.68
N GLY A 125 -5.47 4.94 12.06
CA GLY A 125 -4.02 5.02 12.07
C GLY A 125 -3.37 4.74 10.73
N LEU A 126 -2.05 4.68 10.72
CA LEU A 126 -1.25 4.42 9.54
C LEU A 126 -0.74 2.98 9.55
N GLY A 127 -0.95 2.26 8.45
CA GLY A 127 -0.19 1.06 8.14
C GLY A 127 1.19 1.49 7.64
N TYR A 128 2.26 1.05 8.31
CA TYR A 128 3.62 1.55 8.04
C TYR A 128 4.04 1.32 6.59
N ARG A 129 4.05 0.07 6.18
CA ARG A 129 4.38 -0.37 4.81
C ARG A 129 3.52 0.32 3.76
N ASP A 130 2.21 0.31 3.99
CA ASP A 130 1.23 0.83 3.05
C ASP A 130 1.41 2.33 2.82
N THR A 131 1.57 3.08 3.92
CA THR A 131 1.76 4.53 3.84
C THR A 131 3.11 4.91 3.24
N ALA A 132 4.19 4.13 3.51
CA ALA A 132 5.48 4.34 2.89
C ALA A 132 5.41 4.18 1.36
N GLN A 133 4.79 3.11 0.89
CA GLN A 133 4.62 2.86 -0.55
C GLN A 133 3.71 3.91 -1.21
N ASP A 134 2.59 4.27 -0.58
CA ASP A 134 1.69 5.28 -1.12
C ASP A 134 2.35 6.67 -1.18
N ALA A 135 3.16 7.03 -0.17
CA ALA A 135 3.90 8.30 -0.16
C ALA A 135 4.87 8.42 -1.35
N MET A 136 5.53 7.31 -1.77
CA MET A 136 6.40 7.30 -2.95
C MET A 136 5.69 7.72 -4.24
N THR A 137 4.37 7.58 -4.31
CA THR A 137 3.62 7.73 -5.57
C THR A 137 3.21 9.16 -5.86
N ILE A 138 3.32 10.08 -4.89
CA ILE A 138 2.76 11.44 -5.01
C ILE A 138 3.76 12.60 -4.91
N PRO A 139 5.08 12.44 -4.85
CA PRO A 139 5.97 13.60 -4.64
C PRO A 139 5.90 14.61 -5.80
N HIS A 140 5.63 14.17 -7.03
CA HIS A 140 5.45 15.02 -8.21
C HIS A 140 4.16 15.85 -8.16
N SER A 141 3.10 15.35 -7.53
CA SER A 141 1.77 15.97 -7.49
C SER A 141 1.47 16.68 -6.17
N ASN A 142 2.01 16.16 -5.07
CA ASN A 142 1.72 16.63 -3.71
C ASN A 142 2.94 16.45 -2.77
N PRO A 143 4.05 17.16 -3.03
CA PRO A 143 5.29 16.98 -2.26
C PRO A 143 5.13 17.29 -0.77
N GLU A 144 4.27 18.25 -0.40
CA GLU A 144 4.01 18.60 0.99
C GLU A 144 3.36 17.43 1.75
N LYS A 145 2.37 16.78 1.12
CA LYS A 145 1.69 15.63 1.74
C LYS A 145 2.59 14.40 1.77
N CYS A 146 3.40 14.19 0.73
CA CYS A 146 4.43 13.15 0.70
C CYS A 146 5.38 13.32 1.88
N ARG A 147 5.96 14.50 2.04
CA ARG A 147 6.85 14.83 3.15
C ARG A 147 6.19 14.63 4.51
N GLN A 148 4.96 15.11 4.68
CA GLN A 148 4.21 14.91 5.93
C GLN A 148 4.09 13.43 6.29
N ARG A 149 3.73 12.57 5.35
CA ARG A 149 3.60 11.12 5.58
C ARG A 149 4.95 10.47 5.92
N ILE A 150 6.02 10.87 5.25
CA ILE A 150 7.38 10.41 5.58
C ILE A 150 7.74 10.81 7.02
N GLU A 151 7.48 12.03 7.43
CA GLU A 151 7.76 12.51 8.80
C GLU A 151 6.94 11.75 9.85
N GLU A 152 5.66 11.49 9.57
CA GLU A 152 4.80 10.67 10.44
C GLU A 152 5.33 9.22 10.57
N LEU A 153 5.82 8.64 9.48
CA LEU A 153 6.43 7.30 9.50
C LEU A 153 7.76 7.27 10.27
N LEU A 154 8.58 8.31 10.13
CA LEU A 154 9.81 8.45 10.92
C LEU A 154 9.52 8.51 12.42
N ASN A 155 8.44 9.23 12.82
CA ASN A 155 7.97 9.23 14.21
C ASN A 155 7.46 7.86 14.68
N GLY A 156 7.00 7.01 13.76
CA GLY A 156 6.59 5.62 14.03
C GLY A 156 7.76 4.61 13.94
N LEU A 157 8.99 5.05 13.73
CA LEU A 157 10.19 4.22 13.71
C LEU A 157 10.77 4.10 15.12
N VAL A 158 11.06 2.87 15.55
CA VAL A 158 11.79 2.60 16.80
C VAL A 158 13.28 2.82 16.57
N SER A 159 14.02 3.33 17.57
CA SER A 159 15.45 3.66 17.46
C SER A 159 16.34 2.49 17.05
N LYS A 160 15.86 1.26 17.24
CA LYS A 160 16.52 0.04 16.74
C LYS A 160 16.38 -0.17 15.22
N GLY A 161 15.55 0.61 14.51
CA GLY A 161 15.43 0.60 13.06
C GLY A 161 14.26 -0.24 12.49
N TYR A 162 13.25 -0.59 13.27
CA TYR A 162 12.01 -1.21 12.76
C TYR A 162 10.79 -0.31 12.95
N GLY A 163 9.84 -0.40 12.03
CA GLY A 163 8.60 0.37 12.06
C GLY A 163 7.52 -0.28 12.93
N LEU A 164 6.68 0.54 13.53
CA LEU A 164 5.43 0.09 14.15
C LEU A 164 4.43 -0.22 13.06
N HIS A 165 4.14 -1.51 12.83
CA HIS A 165 3.32 -1.99 11.72
C HIS A 165 1.99 -1.23 11.56
N LEU A 166 1.38 -0.87 12.69
CA LEU A 166 0.19 -0.02 12.77
C LEU A 166 0.32 0.93 13.94
N PHE A 167 0.17 2.24 13.69
CA PHE A 167 0.22 3.24 14.74
C PHE A 167 -0.64 4.46 14.38
N ASP A 168 -1.01 5.24 15.39
CA ASP A 168 -1.66 6.53 15.21
C ASP A 168 -0.62 7.63 15.40
N PRO A 169 -0.37 8.52 14.41
CA PRO A 169 0.55 9.64 14.55
C PRO A 169 0.29 10.49 15.78
N ALA A 170 -0.95 10.65 16.18
CA ALA A 170 -1.35 11.38 17.40
C ALA A 170 -0.76 10.79 18.70
N TRP A 171 -0.24 9.55 18.69
CA TRP A 171 0.44 8.99 19.87
C TRP A 171 1.74 9.72 20.19
N PHE A 172 2.39 10.33 19.20
CA PHE A 172 3.69 10.98 19.31
C PHE A 172 3.60 12.51 19.30
N GLU A 173 2.41 13.07 19.03
CA GLU A 173 2.18 14.50 19.14
C GLU A 173 2.21 14.94 20.61
N LYS A 174 2.94 16.03 20.91
CA LYS A 174 2.85 16.67 22.22
C LYS A 174 1.44 17.22 22.36
N LYS A 175 0.66 16.68 23.29
CA LYS A 175 -0.66 17.22 23.64
C LYS A 175 -0.46 18.63 24.18
N GLU A 176 -0.80 19.66 23.42
CA GLU A 176 -1.24 20.90 24.03
C GLU A 176 -2.51 20.56 24.83
N GLU A 177 -2.60 21.02 26.06
CA GLU A 177 -3.78 20.83 26.91
C GLU A 177 -5.00 21.47 26.20
N THR A 178 -5.69 20.69 25.38
CA THR A 178 -6.94 21.09 24.75
C THR A 178 -8.11 20.63 25.61
N SER A 179 -9.14 21.43 25.63
CA SER A 179 -10.36 21.30 26.48
C SER A 179 -10.99 19.91 26.38
N GLU A 180 -11.61 19.46 27.48
CA GLU A 180 -12.23 18.15 27.71
C GLU A 180 -13.32 17.69 26.71
N ASP A 181 -13.64 18.47 25.68
CA ASP A 181 -14.77 18.26 24.75
C ASP A 181 -14.38 17.71 23.37
N GLU A 182 -13.15 17.26 23.13
CA GLU A 182 -12.80 16.62 21.87
C GLU A 182 -13.40 15.22 21.78
N PHE A 183 -14.18 15.01 20.71
CA PHE A 183 -14.71 13.73 20.30
C PHE A 183 -13.57 12.71 20.17
N LYS A 184 -13.38 11.90 21.19
CA LYS A 184 -12.45 10.78 21.15
C LYS A 184 -12.99 9.77 20.15
N SER A 185 -12.38 9.71 18.98
CA SER A 185 -12.58 8.60 18.04
C SER A 185 -12.48 7.29 18.82
N PRO A 186 -13.34 6.29 18.56
CA PRO A 186 -13.27 4.97 19.21
C PRO A 186 -12.10 4.14 18.69
N THR A 187 -10.92 4.74 18.62
CA THR A 187 -9.67 4.04 18.35
C THR A 187 -9.42 3.06 19.47
N VAL A 188 -8.92 1.89 19.16
CA VAL A 188 -8.29 1.00 20.13
C VAL A 188 -7.06 1.76 20.65
N ILE A 189 -7.28 2.58 21.69
CA ILE A 189 -6.19 3.27 22.36
C ILE A 189 -5.45 2.20 23.14
N PRO A 190 -4.14 1.99 22.89
CA PRO A 190 -3.34 1.15 23.76
C PRO A 190 -3.52 1.61 25.19
N THR A 191 -3.79 0.67 26.08
CA THR A 191 -4.13 0.96 27.49
C THR A 191 -2.93 1.49 28.29
N SER A 192 -1.71 1.35 27.74
CA SER A 192 -0.49 1.92 28.31
C SER A 192 0.51 2.31 27.19
N GLU A 193 1.48 3.18 27.50
CA GLU A 193 2.59 3.49 26.58
C GLU A 193 3.42 2.26 26.21
N LYS A 194 3.50 1.29 27.10
CA LYS A 194 4.22 0.01 26.86
C LYS A 194 3.54 -0.85 25.80
N ASP A 195 2.24 -0.72 25.62
CA ASP A 195 1.48 -1.47 24.62
C ASP A 195 1.57 -0.87 23.22
N ARG A 196 2.19 0.31 23.09
CA ARG A 196 2.37 1.01 21.81
C ARG A 196 3.58 0.53 21.03
N ILE A 197 4.64 0.09 21.76
CA ILE A 197 5.90 -0.31 21.16
C ILE A 197 6.09 -1.79 21.42
N HIS A 198 5.98 -2.60 20.37
CA HIS A 198 6.27 -4.02 20.39
C HIS A 198 7.77 -4.30 20.22
N GLY A 199 8.20 -5.54 20.53
CA GLY A 199 9.57 -5.97 20.32
C GLY A 199 9.90 -6.22 18.83
N PRO A 200 11.19 -6.34 18.50
CA PRO A 200 11.62 -6.61 17.13
C PRO A 200 11.08 -7.94 16.56
N GLU A 201 10.77 -8.91 17.38
CA GLU A 201 10.19 -10.20 16.98
C GLU A 201 8.74 -10.07 16.44
N ASP A 202 8.03 -9.02 16.85
CA ASP A 202 6.67 -8.70 16.42
C ASP A 202 6.63 -7.71 15.24
N ALA A 203 7.79 -7.25 14.77
CA ALA A 203 7.88 -6.37 13.60
C ALA A 203 7.62 -7.12 12.31
N CYS A 204 7.01 -6.46 11.32
CA CYS A 204 7.07 -6.92 9.95
C CYS A 204 8.41 -6.52 9.35
N SER A 205 9.10 -7.48 8.75
CA SER A 205 10.52 -7.32 8.38
C SER A 205 10.76 -6.37 7.21
N ASP A 206 9.74 -6.09 6.43
CA ASP A 206 9.80 -5.19 5.27
C ASP A 206 9.34 -3.76 5.55
N ASP A 207 8.54 -3.53 6.62
CA ASP A 207 7.86 -2.26 6.88
C ASP A 207 8.79 -1.04 6.70
N ALA A 208 9.90 -1.00 7.43
CA ALA A 208 10.79 0.15 7.43
C ALA A 208 11.66 0.27 6.17
N LEU A 209 11.92 -0.84 5.47
CA LEU A 209 12.72 -0.81 4.23
C LEU A 209 12.06 0.03 3.13
N TRP A 210 10.72 0.04 3.04
CA TRP A 210 9.97 0.86 2.10
C TRP A 210 10.18 2.36 2.34
N LEU A 211 10.36 2.77 3.60
CA LEU A 211 10.54 4.18 3.95
C LEU A 211 11.82 4.77 3.36
N ILE A 212 12.90 3.97 3.24
CA ILE A 212 14.16 4.41 2.61
C ILE A 212 13.90 4.89 1.18
N ALA A 213 13.18 4.10 0.39
CA ALA A 213 12.85 4.48 -0.97
C ALA A 213 11.94 5.71 -1.01
N SER A 214 10.95 5.81 -0.11
CA SER A 214 10.07 6.97 -0.04
C SER A 214 10.84 8.27 0.22
N ILE A 215 11.84 8.23 1.10
CA ILE A 215 12.70 9.38 1.39
C ILE A 215 13.56 9.74 0.17
N VAL A 216 14.16 8.74 -0.47
CA VAL A 216 15.05 8.95 -1.62
C VAL A 216 14.26 9.49 -2.81
N GLU A 217 13.10 8.93 -3.12
CA GLU A 217 12.24 9.41 -4.21
C GLU A 217 11.69 10.83 -3.94
N TYR A 218 11.32 11.14 -2.69
CA TYR A 218 10.96 12.51 -2.32
C TYR A 218 12.11 13.49 -2.59
N ILE A 219 13.33 13.17 -2.17
CA ILE A 219 14.51 14.03 -2.38
C ILE A 219 14.80 14.17 -3.89
N LYS A 220 14.75 13.07 -4.65
CA LYS A 220 14.99 13.09 -6.11
C LYS A 220 13.99 13.97 -6.83
N GLU A 221 12.70 13.83 -6.53
CA GLU A 221 11.63 14.54 -7.23
C GLU A 221 11.59 16.03 -6.85
N THR A 222 11.83 16.36 -5.59
CA THR A 222 11.70 17.75 -5.09
C THR A 222 12.99 18.54 -5.13
N GLY A 223 14.15 17.87 -5.12
CA GLY A 223 15.46 18.49 -4.91
C GLY A 223 15.70 18.94 -3.47
N ASP A 224 14.84 18.62 -2.51
CA ASP A 224 14.98 18.98 -1.09
C ASP A 224 16.04 18.12 -0.38
N VAL A 225 17.29 18.33 -0.74
CA VAL A 225 18.44 17.63 -0.16
C VAL A 225 18.56 17.86 1.34
N SER A 226 18.12 19.04 1.81
CA SER A 226 18.19 19.42 3.23
C SER A 226 17.34 18.53 4.13
N PHE A 227 16.36 17.84 3.56
CA PHE A 227 15.52 16.89 4.30
C PHE A 227 16.32 15.74 4.92
N ALA A 228 17.41 15.31 4.30
CA ALA A 228 18.29 14.27 4.85
C ALA A 228 18.90 14.64 6.20
N ASP A 229 19.10 15.94 6.47
CA ASP A 229 19.69 16.44 7.72
C ASP A 229 18.65 16.94 8.73
N LYS A 230 17.35 16.85 8.40
CA LYS A 230 16.28 17.19 9.34
C LYS A 230 16.30 16.25 10.54
N ILE A 231 16.21 16.82 11.75
CA ILE A 231 16.06 16.06 13.00
C ILE A 231 14.60 15.64 13.19
N VAL A 232 14.40 14.36 13.47
CA VAL A 232 13.07 13.76 13.70
C VAL A 232 13.15 12.82 14.91
N PRO A 233 12.16 12.79 15.81
CA PRO A 233 12.13 11.88 16.95
C PRO A 233 11.83 10.43 16.53
N TYR A 234 12.29 9.47 17.35
CA TYR A 234 11.90 8.06 17.30
C TYR A 234 10.67 7.78 18.16
N ALA A 235 9.95 6.71 17.84
CA ALA A 235 8.77 6.27 18.58
C ALA A 235 9.04 5.94 20.05
N ASP A 236 10.23 5.43 20.36
CA ASP A 236 10.69 5.02 21.69
C ASP A 236 11.52 6.09 22.41
N GLY A 237 11.62 7.28 21.83
CA GLY A 237 12.36 8.41 22.38
C GLY A 237 13.74 8.60 21.76
N GLY A 238 14.31 9.80 22.00
CA GLY A 238 15.49 10.24 21.27
C GLY A 238 15.12 10.79 19.89
N GLU A 239 16.11 11.39 19.23
CA GLU A 239 15.94 11.99 17.90
C GLU A 239 17.25 11.92 17.13
N ASP A 240 17.16 11.79 15.81
CA ASP A 240 18.29 11.78 14.91
C ASP A 240 17.92 12.44 13.58
N ARG A 241 18.92 12.60 12.70
CA ARG A 241 18.68 13.05 11.33
C ARG A 241 17.91 11.97 10.56
N VAL A 242 17.10 12.38 9.59
CA VAL A 242 16.46 11.47 8.63
C VAL A 242 17.46 10.47 8.02
N TYR A 243 18.66 10.95 7.70
CA TYR A 243 19.75 10.11 7.20
C TYR A 243 20.16 9.01 8.19
N ASP A 244 20.23 9.32 9.48
CA ASP A 244 20.62 8.35 10.51
C ASP A 244 19.46 7.36 10.82
N HIS A 245 18.20 7.79 10.68
CA HIS A 245 17.05 6.88 10.68
C HIS A 245 17.17 5.80 9.58
N MET A 246 17.56 6.20 8.36
CA MET A 246 17.79 5.22 7.28
C MET A 246 18.93 4.25 7.61
N LYS A 247 20.00 4.73 8.26
CA LYS A 247 21.08 3.84 8.74
C LYS A 247 20.58 2.87 9.79
N ALA A 248 19.75 3.32 10.73
CA ALA A 248 19.16 2.43 11.74
C ALA A 248 18.34 1.31 11.09
N ILE A 249 17.53 1.62 10.06
CA ILE A 249 16.75 0.63 9.31
C ILE A 249 17.64 -0.42 8.63
N LEU A 250 18.70 0.02 7.95
CA LEU A 250 19.63 -0.89 7.27
C LEU A 250 20.39 -1.77 8.24
N ASN A 251 20.88 -1.20 9.35
CA ASN A 251 21.59 -1.93 10.39
C ASN A 251 20.69 -2.98 11.05
N PHE A 252 19.43 -2.63 11.35
CA PHE A 252 18.46 -3.59 11.86
C PHE A 252 18.28 -4.77 10.90
N SER A 253 18.11 -4.50 9.60
CA SER A 253 17.95 -5.55 8.61
C SER A 253 19.21 -6.42 8.47
N GLU A 254 20.42 -5.84 8.57
CA GLU A 254 21.69 -6.59 8.58
C GLU A 254 21.80 -7.49 9.83
N GLU A 255 21.32 -7.05 10.99
CA GLU A 255 21.29 -7.86 12.21
C GLU A 255 20.23 -8.97 12.16
N GLN A 256 19.14 -8.76 11.42
CA GLN A 256 18.04 -9.72 11.31
C GLN A 256 18.21 -10.68 10.12
N VAL A 257 19.37 -11.31 10.00
CA VAL A 257 19.64 -12.37 9.02
C VAL A 257 19.70 -13.74 9.71
N GLY A 258 19.40 -14.79 8.94
CA GLY A 258 19.57 -16.16 9.38
C GLY A 258 20.97 -16.68 9.17
N ALA A 259 21.17 -17.99 9.40
CA ALA A 259 22.47 -18.63 9.30
C ALA A 259 23.08 -18.55 7.89
N ASP A 260 22.22 -18.54 6.87
CA ASP A 260 22.63 -18.53 5.45
C ASP A 260 22.79 -17.09 4.90
N GLY A 261 22.60 -16.08 5.74
CA GLY A 261 22.72 -14.66 5.37
C GLY A 261 21.46 -14.11 4.67
N ILE A 262 20.34 -14.82 4.75
CA ILE A 262 19.03 -14.40 4.22
C ILE A 262 18.25 -13.69 5.33
N CYS A 263 17.57 -12.59 5.00
CA CYS A 263 16.79 -11.82 5.96
C CYS A 263 15.66 -12.66 6.57
N LYS A 264 15.50 -12.55 7.89
CA LYS A 264 14.39 -13.20 8.60
C LYS A 264 13.06 -12.56 8.23
N GLY A 265 12.02 -13.38 8.12
CA GLY A 265 10.65 -12.91 7.91
C GLY A 265 10.01 -12.26 9.16
N LEU A 266 10.60 -12.47 10.35
CA LEU A 266 10.07 -12.01 11.63
C LEU A 266 8.59 -12.39 11.81
N ARG A 267 7.73 -11.44 12.23
CA ARG A 267 6.28 -11.68 12.31
C ARG A 267 5.67 -11.99 10.93
N ALA A 268 6.03 -11.22 9.93
CA ALA A 268 5.66 -11.38 8.53
C ALA A 268 6.57 -10.53 7.64
N ASP A 269 6.62 -10.85 6.36
CA ASP A 269 7.07 -9.92 5.33
C ASP A 269 5.86 -9.17 4.74
N TRP A 270 5.96 -8.64 3.50
CA TRP A 270 4.86 -7.97 2.81
C TRP A 270 3.57 -8.81 2.79
N ASN A 271 3.70 -10.13 2.73
CA ASN A 271 2.58 -11.05 2.82
C ASN A 271 2.29 -11.37 4.30
N ASP A 272 1.33 -10.65 4.88
CA ASP A 272 0.96 -10.77 6.31
C ASP A 272 0.55 -12.20 6.74
N CYS A 273 0.21 -13.03 5.78
CA CYS A 273 -0.19 -14.42 6.01
C CYS A 273 0.98 -15.41 5.93
N LEU A 274 2.20 -14.95 5.60
CA LEU A 274 3.35 -15.82 5.39
C LEU A 274 4.51 -15.40 6.30
N ASN A 275 4.70 -16.11 7.42
CA ASN A 275 5.77 -15.85 8.37
C ASN A 275 6.87 -16.90 8.44
N LEU A 276 6.76 -17.99 7.68
CA LEU A 276 7.76 -19.07 7.59
C LEU A 276 8.12 -19.71 8.96
N GLY A 277 7.21 -19.58 9.92
CA GLY A 277 7.45 -20.01 11.32
C GLY A 277 8.55 -19.20 12.01
N GLY A 278 8.85 -17.98 11.56
CA GLY A 278 9.99 -17.15 11.96
C GLY A 278 11.28 -17.53 11.22
N GLY A 279 11.15 -18.06 10.01
CA GLY A 279 12.24 -18.38 9.08
C GLY A 279 12.70 -17.18 8.25
N GLU A 280 13.23 -17.45 7.06
CA GLU A 280 13.92 -16.49 6.21
C GLU A 280 13.12 -16.18 4.94
N SER A 281 13.00 -14.89 4.58
CA SER A 281 12.22 -14.41 3.44
C SER A 281 13.11 -13.99 2.27
N ALA A 282 12.89 -14.58 1.11
CA ALA A 282 13.55 -14.16 -0.13
C ALA A 282 13.15 -12.74 -0.53
N MET A 283 11.86 -12.41 -0.42
CA MET A 283 11.37 -11.08 -0.79
C MET A 283 12.03 -9.99 0.04
N VAL A 284 12.11 -10.15 1.37
CA VAL A 284 12.76 -9.15 2.24
C VAL A 284 14.23 -9.01 1.93
N SER A 285 14.93 -10.09 1.58
CA SER A 285 16.34 -10.04 1.22
C SER A 285 16.57 -9.24 -0.06
N PHE A 286 15.73 -9.41 -1.07
CA PHE A 286 15.77 -8.59 -2.28
C PHE A 286 15.37 -7.13 -2.01
N LEU A 287 14.36 -6.91 -1.17
CA LEU A 287 13.96 -5.56 -0.77
C LEU A 287 15.07 -4.84 0.03
N HIS A 288 15.75 -5.55 0.93
CA HIS A 288 16.91 -5.02 1.66
C HIS A 288 18.03 -4.62 0.69
N TYR A 289 18.34 -5.47 -0.29
CA TYR A 289 19.31 -5.13 -1.33
C TYR A 289 18.91 -3.85 -2.10
N TRP A 290 17.64 -3.71 -2.46
CA TRP A 290 17.14 -2.52 -3.12
C TRP A 290 17.21 -1.27 -2.23
N ALA A 291 16.85 -1.37 -0.96
CA ALA A 291 16.96 -0.28 -0.01
C ALA A 291 18.42 0.17 0.18
N LEU A 292 19.37 -0.78 0.22
CA LEU A 292 20.80 -0.51 0.23
C LEU A 292 21.24 0.29 -1.02
N GLN A 293 20.79 -0.10 -2.23
CA GLN A 293 21.12 0.63 -3.46
C GLN A 293 20.61 2.08 -3.41
N ASN A 294 19.37 2.29 -2.97
CA ASN A 294 18.81 3.64 -2.82
C ASN A 294 19.59 4.49 -1.81
N PHE A 295 19.95 3.90 -0.67
CA PHE A 295 20.75 4.61 0.34
C PHE A 295 22.16 4.92 -0.15
N ILE A 296 22.83 3.99 -0.83
CA ILE A 296 24.18 4.18 -1.39
C ILE A 296 24.18 5.34 -2.39
N GLU A 297 23.18 5.39 -3.30
CA GLU A 297 23.04 6.47 -4.26
C GLU A 297 22.89 7.84 -3.57
N LEU A 298 22.06 7.93 -2.53
CA LEU A 298 21.92 9.14 -1.74
C LEU A 298 23.20 9.49 -0.98
N ALA A 299 23.89 8.52 -0.37
CA ALA A 299 25.14 8.72 0.36
C ALA A 299 26.25 9.25 -0.57
N GLU A 300 26.37 8.70 -1.78
CA GLU A 300 27.30 9.19 -2.81
C GLU A 300 26.96 10.62 -3.24
N TYR A 301 25.68 10.90 -3.51
CA TYR A 301 25.23 12.23 -3.87
C TYR A 301 25.53 13.28 -2.78
N LEU A 302 25.40 12.89 -1.51
CA LEU A 302 25.70 13.74 -0.35
C LEU A 302 27.21 13.78 0.00
N ASN A 303 28.08 13.13 -0.78
CA ASN A 303 29.51 12.97 -0.53
C ASN A 303 29.84 12.30 0.82
N ARG A 304 28.97 11.40 1.32
CA ARG A 304 29.19 10.60 2.54
C ARG A 304 29.86 9.28 2.17
N THR A 305 31.12 9.40 1.72
CA THR A 305 31.87 8.30 1.06
C THR A 305 32.07 7.09 1.98
N GLU A 306 32.33 7.30 3.27
CA GLU A 306 32.58 6.20 4.23
C GLU A 306 31.31 5.33 4.38
N ASP A 307 30.13 5.94 4.51
CA ASP A 307 28.87 5.24 4.57
C ASP A 307 28.58 4.50 3.26
N ALA A 308 28.77 5.16 2.11
CA ALA A 308 28.57 4.53 0.80
C ALA A 308 29.44 3.27 0.65
N GLU A 309 30.74 3.35 0.97
CA GLU A 309 31.65 2.19 0.88
C GLU A 309 31.30 1.08 1.90
N HIS A 310 30.81 1.43 3.09
CA HIS A 310 30.34 0.45 4.07
C HIS A 310 29.14 -0.32 3.52
N TYR A 311 28.08 0.39 3.09
CA TYR A 311 26.85 -0.26 2.64
C TYR A 311 26.97 -0.96 1.29
N LYS A 312 27.92 -0.59 0.42
CA LYS A 312 28.28 -1.39 -0.77
C LYS A 312 28.76 -2.79 -0.39
N LYS A 313 29.60 -2.90 0.65
CA LYS A 313 30.06 -4.22 1.13
C LYS A 313 28.93 -5.04 1.73
N VAL A 314 27.97 -4.39 2.40
CA VAL A 314 26.75 -5.05 2.89
C VAL A 314 25.93 -5.56 1.71
N ALA A 315 25.69 -4.72 0.70
CA ALA A 315 24.95 -5.09 -0.49
C ALA A 315 25.56 -6.27 -1.25
N GLU A 316 26.89 -6.30 -1.38
CA GLU A 316 27.59 -7.43 -1.98
C GLU A 316 27.38 -8.74 -1.22
N LYS A 317 27.39 -8.70 0.11
CA LYS A 317 27.11 -9.88 0.95
C LYS A 317 25.66 -10.36 0.78
N VAL A 318 24.69 -9.44 0.79
CA VAL A 318 23.27 -9.77 0.60
C VAL A 318 23.04 -10.39 -0.76
N LYS A 319 23.58 -9.80 -1.84
CA LYS A 319 23.49 -10.33 -3.19
C LYS A 319 24.08 -11.74 -3.29
N ALA A 320 25.27 -11.95 -2.74
CA ALA A 320 25.94 -13.25 -2.76
C ALA A 320 25.14 -14.33 -1.99
N ALA A 321 24.53 -13.97 -0.86
CA ALA A 321 23.66 -14.88 -0.12
C ALA A 321 22.40 -15.24 -0.92
N CYS A 322 21.72 -14.26 -1.49
CA CYS A 322 20.54 -14.46 -2.33
C CYS A 322 20.86 -15.38 -3.54
N ASP A 323 21.98 -15.14 -4.22
CA ASP A 323 22.38 -15.95 -5.39
C ASP A 323 22.67 -17.41 -5.02
N ARG A 324 23.28 -17.64 -3.86
CA ARG A 324 23.65 -18.96 -3.38
C ARG A 324 22.45 -19.75 -2.85
N GLU A 325 21.57 -19.11 -2.07
CA GLU A 325 20.55 -19.82 -1.28
C GLU A 325 19.18 -19.85 -1.93
N LEU A 326 18.83 -18.84 -2.72
CA LEU A 326 17.45 -18.64 -3.16
C LEU A 326 17.16 -19.11 -4.58
N TRP A 327 18.18 -19.39 -5.39
CA TRP A 327 17.99 -19.85 -6.77
C TRP A 327 17.69 -21.35 -6.84
N ASP A 328 16.58 -21.74 -7.48
CA ASP A 328 16.17 -23.15 -7.71
C ASP A 328 15.96 -23.43 -9.21
N LYS A 329 17.07 -23.52 -9.98
CA LYS A 329 17.16 -23.93 -11.39
C LYS A 329 16.46 -22.98 -12.38
N GLU A 330 15.18 -22.65 -12.20
CA GLU A 330 14.39 -21.84 -13.14
C GLU A 330 13.81 -20.57 -12.50
N TRP A 331 13.69 -20.52 -11.16
CA TRP A 331 13.14 -19.37 -10.43
C TRP A 331 13.71 -19.24 -9.01
N TYR A 332 13.38 -18.15 -8.34
CA TYR A 332 13.75 -17.92 -6.94
C TYR A 332 12.69 -18.49 -6.00
N ILE A 333 13.14 -19.24 -5.00
CA ILE A 333 12.25 -19.77 -3.95
C ILE A 333 11.61 -18.63 -3.15
N ARG A 334 10.52 -18.95 -2.42
CA ARG A 334 9.84 -17.96 -1.60
C ARG A 334 10.53 -17.68 -0.26
N GLY A 335 11.16 -18.68 0.29
CA GLY A 335 11.88 -18.55 1.54
C GLY A 335 12.27 -19.88 2.16
N ILE A 336 12.78 -19.81 3.39
CA ILE A 336 13.26 -20.94 4.17
C ILE A 336 12.55 -20.92 5.52
N THR A 337 11.86 -21.99 5.88
CA THR A 337 11.19 -22.07 7.18
C THR A 337 12.21 -22.12 8.31
N LYS A 338 11.80 -21.80 9.54
CA LYS A 338 12.66 -21.90 10.74
C LYS A 338 13.32 -23.27 10.90
N LYS A 339 12.73 -24.34 10.32
CA LYS A 339 13.27 -25.70 10.33
C LYS A 339 14.21 -26.01 9.17
N GLY A 340 14.54 -25.03 8.35
CA GLY A 340 15.43 -25.17 7.19
C GLY A 340 14.76 -25.77 5.94
N LYS A 341 13.43 -25.96 5.91
CA LYS A 341 12.73 -26.38 4.69
C LYS A 341 12.62 -25.19 3.73
N LYS A 342 13.16 -25.33 2.52
CA LYS A 342 12.94 -24.38 1.43
C LYS A 342 11.49 -24.52 0.92
N ILE A 343 10.84 -23.41 0.62
CA ILE A 343 9.48 -23.36 0.05
C ILE A 343 9.45 -22.50 -1.20
N GLY A 344 8.57 -22.80 -2.12
CA GLY A 344 8.57 -22.20 -3.45
C GLY A 344 9.56 -22.89 -4.38
N THR A 345 9.86 -24.17 -4.13
CA THR A 345 10.80 -24.96 -4.93
C THR A 345 10.11 -25.70 -6.08
N MET A 346 10.90 -26.21 -7.03
CA MET A 346 10.39 -27.06 -8.12
C MET A 346 9.77 -28.37 -7.63
N GLU A 347 10.12 -28.82 -6.45
CA GLU A 347 9.65 -30.08 -5.85
C GLU A 347 8.36 -29.90 -5.02
N ASP A 348 7.98 -28.66 -4.69
CA ASP A 348 6.76 -28.39 -3.95
C ASP A 348 5.52 -28.70 -4.79
N GLU A 349 4.53 -29.37 -4.17
CA GLU A 349 3.22 -29.64 -4.80
C GLU A 349 2.30 -28.43 -4.74
N GLU A 350 2.38 -27.63 -3.69
CA GLU A 350 1.60 -26.40 -3.42
C GLU A 350 2.56 -25.23 -3.20
N GLY A 351 2.17 -24.03 -3.58
CA GLY A 351 3.00 -22.83 -3.44
C GLY A 351 4.34 -22.94 -4.16
N LYS A 352 4.37 -23.52 -5.35
CA LYS A 352 5.58 -23.81 -6.12
C LYS A 352 6.26 -22.56 -6.67
N VAL A 353 5.50 -21.65 -7.28
CA VAL A 353 6.01 -20.39 -7.84
C VAL A 353 5.32 -19.23 -7.13
N HIS A 354 6.08 -18.24 -6.71
CA HIS A 354 5.60 -17.03 -6.06
C HIS A 354 6.01 -15.78 -6.84
N LEU A 355 5.11 -14.83 -6.96
CA LEU A 355 5.35 -13.57 -7.67
C LEU A 355 6.37 -12.70 -6.95
N GLU A 356 6.22 -12.54 -5.64
CA GLU A 356 6.98 -11.59 -4.83
C GLU A 356 8.49 -11.81 -4.94
N SER A 357 8.95 -13.03 -4.70
CA SER A 357 10.39 -13.35 -4.76
C SER A 357 10.97 -13.18 -6.14
N ASN A 358 10.23 -13.57 -7.19
CA ASN A 358 10.71 -13.54 -8.57
C ASN A 358 10.74 -12.10 -9.14
N ALA A 359 9.68 -11.32 -8.93
CA ALA A 359 9.67 -9.94 -9.36
C ALA A 359 10.72 -9.09 -8.61
N TRP A 360 10.85 -9.26 -7.28
CA TRP A 360 11.82 -8.51 -6.48
C TRP A 360 13.27 -8.91 -6.74
N ALA A 361 13.57 -10.16 -7.11
CA ALA A 361 14.89 -10.53 -7.55
C ALA A 361 15.36 -9.69 -8.75
N VAL A 362 14.45 -9.39 -9.67
CA VAL A 362 14.70 -8.53 -10.84
C VAL A 362 14.70 -7.06 -10.47
N LEU A 363 13.67 -6.58 -9.79
CA LEU A 363 13.49 -5.16 -9.44
C LEU A 363 14.66 -4.63 -8.59
N SER A 364 15.11 -5.39 -7.62
CA SER A 364 16.26 -5.01 -6.79
C SER A 364 17.55 -4.90 -7.58
N GLY A 365 17.69 -5.66 -8.68
CA GLY A 365 18.94 -5.81 -9.42
C GLY A 365 19.91 -6.83 -8.79
N ALA A 366 19.44 -7.63 -7.83
CA ALA A 366 20.24 -8.68 -7.24
C ALA A 366 20.41 -9.90 -8.17
N ALA A 367 19.39 -10.21 -8.99
CA ALA A 367 19.46 -11.30 -9.95
C ALA A 367 20.38 -10.99 -11.12
N ASP A 368 21.21 -11.96 -11.52
CA ASP A 368 21.91 -11.89 -12.79
C ASP A 368 20.93 -12.00 -13.96
N HIS A 369 21.27 -11.39 -15.10
CA HIS A 369 20.34 -11.24 -16.24
C HIS A 369 19.70 -12.55 -16.67
N ASP A 370 20.47 -13.62 -16.84
CA ASP A 370 19.95 -14.93 -17.31
C ASP A 370 18.99 -15.56 -16.28
N LYS A 371 19.28 -15.43 -15.00
CA LYS A 371 18.38 -15.87 -13.92
C LYS A 371 17.13 -15.02 -13.85
N ALA A 372 17.25 -13.71 -14.02
CA ALA A 372 16.15 -12.76 -14.06
C ALA A 372 15.17 -13.07 -15.20
N VAL A 373 15.68 -13.34 -16.40
CA VAL A 373 14.85 -13.76 -17.56
C VAL A 373 14.11 -15.05 -17.26
N LYS A 374 14.79 -16.08 -16.76
CA LYS A 374 14.15 -17.37 -16.41
C LYS A 374 13.09 -17.21 -15.33
N ALA A 375 13.37 -16.41 -14.30
CA ALA A 375 12.43 -16.14 -13.23
C ALA A 375 11.13 -15.50 -13.77
N MET A 376 11.24 -14.51 -14.67
CA MET A 376 10.06 -13.87 -15.25
C MET A 376 9.37 -14.75 -16.31
N ASP A 377 10.10 -15.62 -17.02
CA ASP A 377 9.50 -16.65 -17.87
C ASP A 377 8.67 -17.66 -17.04
N ALA A 378 9.13 -18.01 -15.83
CA ALA A 378 8.34 -18.81 -14.90
C ALA A 378 7.08 -18.07 -14.39
N VAL A 379 7.20 -16.77 -14.11
CA VAL A 379 6.03 -15.92 -13.77
C VAL A 379 5.00 -15.96 -14.91
N ASP A 380 5.40 -15.73 -16.16
CA ASP A 380 4.49 -15.80 -17.31
C ASP A 380 3.83 -17.18 -17.44
N LYS A 381 4.64 -18.22 -17.41
CA LYS A 381 4.20 -19.59 -17.64
C LYS A 381 3.21 -20.11 -16.59
N TYR A 382 3.43 -19.76 -15.31
CA TYR A 382 2.71 -20.39 -14.21
C TYR A 382 1.69 -19.45 -13.53
N LEU A 383 1.95 -18.14 -13.51
CA LEU A 383 1.14 -17.18 -12.75
C LEU A 383 0.23 -16.32 -13.62
N TYR A 384 0.53 -16.16 -14.92
CA TYR A 384 -0.30 -15.34 -15.79
C TYR A 384 -1.72 -15.88 -15.93
N THR A 385 -2.70 -14.95 -15.88
CA THR A 385 -4.11 -15.20 -16.18
C THR A 385 -4.69 -14.04 -17.01
N PRO A 386 -5.86 -14.20 -17.66
CA PRO A 386 -6.52 -13.07 -18.34
C PRO A 386 -6.92 -11.90 -17.47
N TYR A 387 -6.86 -12.04 -16.15
CA TYR A 387 -7.25 -11.02 -15.17
C TYR A 387 -6.05 -10.44 -14.39
N GLY A 388 -4.83 -10.82 -14.72
CA GLY A 388 -3.59 -10.42 -14.07
C GLY A 388 -2.76 -11.62 -13.60
N ILE A 389 -1.73 -11.33 -12.80
CA ILE A 389 -0.75 -12.31 -12.32
C ILE A 389 -1.16 -12.82 -10.93
N LEU A 390 -1.23 -14.14 -10.77
CA LEU A 390 -1.46 -14.78 -9.47
C LEU A 390 -0.31 -14.52 -8.51
N LEU A 391 -0.61 -14.43 -7.22
CA LEU A 391 0.41 -14.26 -6.20
C LEU A 391 1.29 -15.51 -6.06
N ASN A 392 0.67 -16.69 -6.11
CA ASN A 392 1.38 -17.98 -6.10
C ASN A 392 0.58 -19.07 -6.82
N THR A 393 1.20 -20.18 -7.14
CA THR A 393 0.54 -21.37 -7.70
C THR A 393 1.39 -22.63 -7.49
N PRO A 394 0.76 -23.84 -7.35
CA PRO A 394 -0.64 -24.07 -7.02
C PRO A 394 -1.03 -23.51 -5.66
N ALA A 395 -2.32 -23.25 -5.43
CA ALA A 395 -2.81 -22.78 -4.15
C ALA A 395 -2.53 -23.80 -3.02
N TYR A 396 -2.35 -23.28 -1.81
CA TYR A 396 -2.28 -24.14 -0.61
C TYR A 396 -3.67 -24.68 -0.27
N THR A 397 -3.76 -25.96 0.00
CA THR A 397 -5.00 -26.66 0.42
C THR A 397 -4.86 -27.36 1.77
N LYS A 398 -3.62 -27.56 2.22
CA LYS A 398 -3.30 -28.25 3.48
C LYS A 398 -2.72 -27.26 4.49
N PRO A 399 -3.34 -27.06 5.67
CA PRO A 399 -2.80 -26.17 6.70
C PRO A 399 -1.40 -26.60 7.15
N ASP A 400 -0.44 -25.68 7.08
CA ASP A 400 0.93 -25.87 7.57
C ASP A 400 1.38 -24.59 8.31
N THR A 401 1.47 -24.70 9.66
CA THR A 401 1.88 -23.58 10.51
C THR A 401 3.36 -23.22 10.37
N SER A 402 4.19 -24.08 9.78
CA SER A 402 5.59 -23.76 9.50
C SER A 402 5.74 -22.80 8.31
N ILE A 403 4.71 -22.69 7.45
CA ILE A 403 4.64 -21.75 6.34
C ILE A 403 3.91 -20.48 6.79
N GLY A 404 2.72 -20.64 7.38
CA GLY A 404 1.95 -19.51 7.89
C GLY A 404 0.45 -19.62 7.63
N PHE A 405 -0.27 -18.52 7.96
CA PHE A 405 -1.72 -18.45 7.84
C PHE A 405 -2.20 -18.56 6.38
N ILE A 406 -1.37 -18.23 5.39
CA ILE A 406 -1.65 -18.38 3.96
C ILE A 406 -2.20 -19.79 3.62
N THR A 407 -1.71 -20.82 4.29
CA THR A 407 -2.14 -22.21 4.09
C THR A 407 -3.55 -22.50 4.63
N LYS A 408 -4.17 -21.56 5.34
CA LYS A 408 -5.54 -21.63 5.86
C LYS A 408 -6.52 -20.72 5.12
N VAL A 409 -6.00 -19.82 4.28
CA VAL A 409 -6.81 -18.97 3.40
C VAL A 409 -7.38 -19.85 2.29
N TYR A 410 -8.65 -19.63 1.94
CA TYR A 410 -9.30 -20.42 0.90
C TYR A 410 -8.59 -20.22 -0.47
N PRO A 411 -8.36 -21.30 -1.24
CA PRO A 411 -7.71 -21.23 -2.55
C PRO A 411 -8.35 -20.20 -3.48
N GLY A 412 -7.52 -19.38 -4.11
CA GLY A 412 -7.94 -18.31 -5.02
C GLY A 412 -8.42 -17.03 -4.32
N LEU A 413 -8.33 -16.93 -2.99
CA LEU A 413 -8.66 -15.73 -2.24
C LEU A 413 -7.41 -15.11 -1.58
N LYS A 414 -7.40 -13.77 -1.51
CA LYS A 414 -6.36 -12.99 -0.83
C LYS A 414 -4.96 -13.50 -1.15
N GLU A 415 -4.14 -13.74 -0.15
CA GLU A 415 -2.74 -14.15 -0.29
C GLU A 415 -2.57 -15.56 -0.87
N ASN A 416 -3.59 -16.42 -0.83
CA ASN A 416 -3.51 -17.78 -1.34
C ASN A 416 -3.97 -17.90 -2.79
N SER A 417 -3.08 -17.64 -3.73
CA SER A 417 -3.31 -17.80 -5.18
C SER A 417 -4.38 -16.88 -5.78
N ALA A 418 -4.73 -15.76 -5.12
CA ALA A 418 -5.47 -14.71 -5.80
C ALA A 418 -4.55 -13.86 -6.70
N ILE A 419 -5.13 -13.05 -7.56
CA ILE A 419 -4.46 -11.99 -8.31
C ILE A 419 -4.45 -10.77 -7.41
N PHE A 420 -3.47 -10.67 -6.52
CA PHE A 420 -3.34 -9.53 -5.63
C PHE A 420 -2.85 -8.33 -6.44
N SER A 421 -3.62 -7.23 -6.45
CA SER A 421 -3.36 -6.15 -7.41
C SER A 421 -2.04 -5.43 -7.14
N HIS A 422 -1.66 -5.24 -5.88
CA HIS A 422 -0.45 -4.49 -5.53
C HIS A 422 0.87 -5.09 -6.07
N PRO A 423 1.11 -6.42 -6.02
CA PRO A 423 2.31 -7.02 -6.61
C PRO A 423 2.31 -7.09 -8.15
N ASN A 424 1.19 -6.90 -8.81
CA ASN A 424 1.13 -6.97 -10.26
C ASN A 424 2.02 -5.90 -10.94
N PRO A 425 2.03 -4.62 -10.51
CA PRO A 425 3.01 -3.63 -10.96
C PRO A 425 4.46 -4.08 -10.84
N TRP A 426 4.82 -4.86 -9.82
CA TRP A 426 6.17 -5.39 -9.70
C TRP A 426 6.52 -6.31 -10.88
N ALA A 427 5.55 -7.09 -11.39
CA ALA A 427 5.79 -7.96 -12.53
C ALA A 427 6.06 -7.17 -13.82
N TRP A 428 5.21 -6.19 -14.17
CA TRP A 428 5.46 -5.41 -15.39
C TRP A 428 6.66 -4.47 -15.27
N ALA A 429 6.94 -3.92 -14.08
CA ALA A 429 8.16 -3.15 -13.85
C ALA A 429 9.43 -4.01 -13.98
N ALA A 430 9.39 -5.28 -13.52
CA ALA A 430 10.47 -6.25 -13.73
C ALA A 430 10.68 -6.53 -15.22
N GLU A 431 9.61 -6.71 -15.99
CA GLU A 431 9.68 -6.89 -17.44
C GLU A 431 10.26 -5.64 -18.15
N CYS A 432 9.85 -4.43 -17.73
CA CYS A 432 10.44 -3.20 -18.24
C CYS A 432 11.95 -3.14 -17.95
N LYS A 433 12.38 -3.53 -16.74
CA LYS A 433 13.80 -3.57 -16.37
C LYS A 433 14.60 -4.56 -17.22
N LEU A 434 13.97 -5.64 -17.69
CA LEU A 434 14.56 -6.61 -18.61
C LEU A 434 14.50 -6.17 -20.10
N GLY A 435 13.89 -5.01 -20.40
CA GLY A 435 13.68 -4.54 -21.77
C GLY A 435 12.57 -5.30 -22.53
N ARG A 436 11.68 -6.00 -21.83
CA ARG A 436 10.62 -6.85 -22.38
C ARG A 436 9.27 -6.10 -22.38
N GLY A 437 9.20 -4.96 -23.08
CA GLY A 437 8.05 -4.06 -23.08
C GLY A 437 6.71 -4.71 -23.47
N ASP A 438 6.71 -5.63 -24.46
CA ASP A 438 5.50 -6.35 -24.88
C ASP A 438 4.93 -7.24 -23.74
N MET A 439 5.82 -7.84 -22.94
CA MET A 439 5.41 -8.64 -21.78
C MET A 439 4.86 -7.74 -20.66
N ALA A 440 5.49 -6.60 -20.42
CA ALA A 440 4.99 -5.60 -19.47
C ALA A 440 3.58 -5.12 -19.85
N MET A 441 3.36 -4.81 -21.13
CA MET A 441 2.04 -4.42 -21.63
C MET A 441 1.00 -5.53 -21.51
N LYS A 442 1.37 -6.77 -21.82
CA LYS A 442 0.50 -7.95 -21.64
C LYS A 442 0.01 -8.06 -20.19
N TYR A 443 0.89 -7.85 -19.22
CA TYR A 443 0.54 -7.94 -17.80
C TYR A 443 -0.29 -6.74 -17.36
N TYR A 444 0.08 -5.54 -17.79
CA TYR A 444 -0.67 -4.32 -17.52
C TYR A 444 -2.12 -4.43 -18.01
N ASP A 445 -2.31 -4.79 -19.28
CA ASP A 445 -3.64 -4.89 -19.90
C ASP A 445 -4.52 -5.95 -19.20
N ALA A 446 -3.94 -7.06 -18.76
CA ALA A 446 -4.67 -8.11 -18.06
C ALA A 446 -5.29 -7.63 -16.73
N LEU A 447 -4.62 -6.74 -15.98
CA LEU A 447 -5.15 -6.21 -14.72
C LEU A 447 -5.87 -4.87 -14.90
N CYS A 448 -5.64 -4.14 -16.00
CA CYS A 448 -6.13 -2.78 -16.20
C CYS A 448 -7.67 -2.69 -16.05
N PRO A 449 -8.19 -1.91 -15.09
CA PRO A 449 -9.62 -1.80 -14.85
C PRO A 449 -10.42 -1.34 -16.08
N TYR A 450 -9.82 -0.50 -16.92
CA TYR A 450 -10.45 0.00 -18.14
C TYR A 450 -10.85 -1.14 -19.08
N TRP A 451 -9.93 -2.06 -19.39
CA TRP A 451 -10.20 -3.20 -20.26
C TRP A 451 -11.08 -4.26 -19.61
N GLN A 452 -10.92 -4.45 -18.31
CA GLN A 452 -11.77 -5.37 -17.55
C GLN A 452 -13.24 -4.92 -17.45
N ASN A 453 -13.53 -3.66 -17.78
CA ASN A 453 -14.91 -3.16 -17.85
C ASN A 453 -15.74 -3.88 -18.91
N ASP A 454 -15.13 -4.41 -19.96
CA ASP A 454 -15.81 -5.24 -20.98
C ASP A 454 -16.34 -6.56 -20.39
N MET A 455 -15.87 -6.93 -19.20
CA MET A 455 -16.28 -8.13 -18.46
C MET A 455 -16.93 -7.75 -17.12
N ILE A 456 -17.74 -6.69 -17.09
CA ILE A 456 -18.28 -6.10 -15.85
C ILE A 456 -19.13 -7.11 -15.03
N GLU A 457 -19.82 -8.04 -15.68
CA GLU A 457 -20.60 -9.09 -15.03
C GLU A 457 -19.73 -10.11 -14.27
N ILE A 458 -18.44 -10.22 -14.64
CA ILE A 458 -17.46 -11.05 -13.94
C ILE A 458 -16.74 -10.23 -12.88
N ARG A 459 -16.25 -9.04 -13.27
CA ARG A 459 -15.44 -8.17 -12.41
C ARG A 459 -16.25 -7.61 -11.24
N GLU A 460 -17.48 -7.16 -11.47
CA GLU A 460 -18.37 -6.56 -10.47
C GLU A 460 -17.74 -5.40 -9.67
N SER A 461 -16.98 -4.53 -10.34
CA SER A 461 -16.30 -3.36 -9.73
C SER A 461 -16.17 -2.23 -10.74
N GLU A 462 -15.83 -1.04 -10.25
CA GLU A 462 -15.70 0.18 -11.05
C GLU A 462 -14.56 0.07 -12.09
N PRO A 463 -14.75 0.63 -13.31
CA PRO A 463 -13.78 0.54 -14.40
C PRO A 463 -12.57 1.47 -14.23
N TYR A 464 -12.55 2.31 -13.22
CA TYR A 464 -11.54 3.35 -13.00
C TYR A 464 -10.73 3.16 -11.73
N SER A 465 -10.94 2.09 -10.96
CA SER A 465 -10.18 1.81 -9.75
C SER A 465 -9.58 0.42 -9.74
N TYR A 466 -8.34 0.31 -9.28
CA TYR A 466 -7.78 -0.97 -8.89
C TYR A 466 -8.42 -1.44 -7.58
N CYS A 467 -8.62 -2.74 -7.45
CA CYS A 467 -9.11 -3.39 -6.23
C CYS A 467 -7.96 -4.00 -5.45
N GLN A 468 -8.19 -4.46 -4.21
CA GLN A 468 -7.16 -5.13 -3.42
C GLN A 468 -6.70 -6.42 -4.12
N PHE A 469 -7.66 -7.26 -4.54
CA PHE A 469 -7.36 -8.45 -5.31
C PHE A 469 -8.51 -8.84 -6.25
N VAL A 470 -8.17 -9.55 -7.29
CA VAL A 470 -9.13 -10.28 -8.13
C VAL A 470 -9.05 -11.76 -7.75
N VAL A 471 -10.21 -12.39 -7.62
CA VAL A 471 -10.32 -13.82 -7.25
C VAL A 471 -9.54 -14.69 -8.24
N GLY A 472 -8.70 -15.59 -7.73
CA GLY A 472 -7.83 -16.45 -8.51
C GLY A 472 -8.52 -17.66 -9.14
N LYS A 473 -7.78 -18.37 -10.02
CA LYS A 473 -8.30 -19.48 -10.84
C LYS A 473 -8.77 -20.70 -10.05
N ASP A 474 -8.33 -20.84 -8.81
CA ASP A 474 -8.68 -21.98 -7.95
C ASP A 474 -10.01 -21.77 -7.20
N HIS A 475 -10.73 -20.68 -7.49
CA HIS A 475 -12.03 -20.35 -6.89
C HIS A 475 -13.13 -20.23 -7.96
N THR A 476 -14.35 -20.57 -7.60
CA THR A 476 -15.53 -20.55 -8.51
C THR A 476 -15.90 -19.16 -9.02
N ALA A 477 -15.52 -18.09 -8.29
CA ALA A 477 -15.74 -16.69 -8.68
C ALA A 477 -14.50 -16.08 -9.36
N PHE A 478 -13.70 -16.86 -10.08
CA PHE A 478 -12.51 -16.41 -10.80
C PHE A 478 -12.79 -15.16 -11.66
N GLY A 479 -11.94 -14.14 -11.50
CA GLY A 479 -12.08 -12.89 -12.22
C GLY A 479 -12.86 -11.79 -11.46
N ARG A 480 -13.53 -12.11 -10.35
CA ARG A 480 -14.28 -11.13 -9.56
C ARG A 480 -13.36 -10.24 -8.72
N ALA A 481 -13.49 -8.93 -8.84
CA ALA A 481 -12.75 -7.96 -8.04
C ALA A 481 -13.27 -7.87 -6.60
N ARG A 482 -12.37 -7.57 -5.67
CA ARG A 482 -12.68 -7.45 -4.23
C ARG A 482 -12.00 -6.21 -3.65
N HIS A 483 -12.73 -5.50 -2.79
CA HIS A 483 -12.26 -4.31 -2.06
C HIS A 483 -11.68 -3.23 -2.99
N PRO A 484 -12.55 -2.48 -3.72
CA PRO A 484 -12.12 -1.36 -4.57
C PRO A 484 -11.30 -0.33 -3.82
N PHE A 485 -10.37 0.34 -4.48
CA PHE A 485 -9.44 1.34 -3.96
C PHE A 485 -8.38 0.86 -2.94
N MET A 486 -8.50 -0.33 -2.38
CA MET A 486 -7.64 -0.84 -1.30
C MET A 486 -6.31 -1.39 -1.80
N THR A 487 -5.59 -0.65 -2.63
CA THR A 487 -4.31 -1.10 -3.20
C THR A 487 -3.45 0.07 -3.66
N GLY A 488 -2.12 -0.05 -3.52
CA GLY A 488 -1.14 0.88 -4.08
C GLY A 488 -0.82 0.68 -5.56
N SER A 489 -1.60 -0.14 -6.27
CA SER A 489 -1.35 -0.44 -7.71
C SER A 489 -1.49 0.77 -8.63
N GLY A 490 -2.04 1.87 -8.16
CA GLY A 490 -2.19 3.10 -8.93
C GLY A 490 -0.93 3.96 -8.99
N GLY A 491 0.01 3.74 -8.07
CA GLY A 491 1.20 4.56 -7.90
C GLY A 491 2.45 4.08 -8.62
#